data_7a09a29053cd37cfab22acc6193c0b88
#
_entry.id   7a09a29053cd37cfab22acc6193c0b88
#
_cell.length_a   1.000
_cell.length_b   1.000
_cell.length_c   1.000
_cell.angle_alpha   90.00
_cell.angle_beta   90.00
_cell.angle_gamma   90.00
#
_symmetry.space_group_name_H-M   'P 1'
#
loop_
_entity.id
_entity.type
_entity.pdbx_description
1 polymer ?
#
loop_
_entity_poly.entity_id
_entity_poly.type
_entity_poly.pdbx_seq_one_letter_code
_entity_poly.pdbx_strand_id
1 'polypeptide(L)'
;MEIADRYAIPVVEDAAEGFGSRFKGQVLGTFGKFGVLSFNGNKMITTSGGGALICKDAESKNQIMWYATQAREAYPYYQHEAIGYNYRMSNICAGIGRGQMTVADKHIAHHRHVQALYKELLKDVEGVLLHEAPSADYDSNFWLCTITLGSSLRIKGQENAYKDIVKTAVGGAAGVIHAVDCATTDCQPNENVEALRAFMLGKKIEARPVWKPMHKQPVYKDAPAYINGVSEAIFKIGMCLPAGPWVTDEDVYYIVECIKEAIVK
;
A
#
# COMPACT_ATOMS: atom_id res chain seq x y z
N MET A 1 19.71 -9.38 -4.22
CA MET A 1 20.24 -9.86 -5.50
C MET A 1 21.28 -10.97 -5.33
N GLU A 2 22.30 -10.81 -4.53
CA GLU A 2 23.45 -11.77 -4.40
C GLU A 2 23.02 -13.25 -4.25
N ILE A 3 22.01 -13.54 -3.40
CA ILE A 3 21.51 -14.91 -3.22
C ILE A 3 20.83 -15.40 -4.51
N ALA A 4 19.96 -14.60 -5.09
CA ALA A 4 19.23 -14.97 -6.31
C ALA A 4 20.19 -15.21 -7.49
N ASP A 5 21.18 -14.34 -7.63
CA ASP A 5 22.22 -14.48 -8.67
C ASP A 5 23.06 -15.75 -8.50
N ARG A 6 23.40 -16.11 -7.26
CA ARG A 6 24.14 -17.35 -6.94
C ARG A 6 23.40 -18.62 -7.40
N TYR A 7 22.07 -18.60 -7.32
CA TYR A 7 21.22 -19.73 -7.72
C TYR A 7 20.58 -19.56 -9.10
N ALA A 8 20.95 -18.54 -9.86
CA ALA A 8 20.40 -18.20 -11.16
C ALA A 8 18.85 -18.05 -11.14
N ILE A 9 18.30 -17.54 -10.04
CA ILE A 9 16.86 -17.31 -9.87
C ILE A 9 16.52 -15.89 -10.31
N PRO A 10 15.66 -15.70 -11.36
CA PRO A 10 15.22 -14.38 -11.75
C PRO A 10 14.36 -13.73 -10.66
N VAL A 11 14.63 -12.45 -10.38
CA VAL A 11 13.86 -11.66 -9.41
C VAL A 11 12.89 -10.75 -10.16
N VAL A 12 11.62 -10.77 -9.74
CA VAL A 12 10.60 -9.80 -10.12
C VAL A 12 10.29 -8.96 -8.89
N GLU A 13 10.46 -7.65 -8.98
CA GLU A 13 10.16 -6.74 -7.89
C GLU A 13 8.70 -6.28 -7.97
N ASP A 14 7.92 -6.50 -6.92
CA ASP A 14 6.68 -5.77 -6.73
C ASP A 14 6.99 -4.40 -6.11
N ALA A 15 7.18 -3.40 -6.96
CA ALA A 15 7.40 -2.02 -6.58
C ALA A 15 6.12 -1.16 -6.73
N ALA A 16 4.95 -1.80 -6.64
CA ALA A 16 3.64 -1.14 -6.81
C ALA A 16 3.43 0.03 -5.83
N GLU A 17 4.07 0.01 -4.68
CA GLU A 17 4.02 1.05 -3.65
C GLU A 17 5.35 1.81 -3.51
N GLY A 18 6.37 1.37 -4.23
CA GLY A 18 7.73 1.91 -4.18
C GLY A 18 8.05 2.98 -5.22
N PHE A 19 7.05 3.50 -5.95
CA PHE A 19 7.28 4.49 -7.01
C PHE A 19 8.09 5.69 -6.50
N GLY A 20 9.30 5.90 -7.08
CA GLY A 20 10.22 6.97 -6.70
C GLY A 20 11.03 6.73 -5.42
N SER A 21 10.74 5.67 -4.66
CA SER A 21 11.58 5.25 -3.53
C SER A 21 12.91 4.69 -4.01
N ARG A 22 13.94 4.79 -3.14
CA ARG A 22 15.30 4.31 -3.45
C ARG A 22 15.86 3.50 -2.30
N PHE A 23 16.70 2.54 -2.65
CA PHE A 23 17.59 1.85 -1.72
C PHE A 23 19.03 2.07 -2.17
N LYS A 24 19.86 2.65 -1.30
CA LYS A 24 21.26 3.03 -1.63
C LYS A 24 21.38 3.81 -2.94
N GLY A 25 20.44 4.74 -3.16
CA GLY A 25 20.38 5.59 -4.35
C GLY A 25 19.79 4.95 -5.60
N GLN A 26 19.60 3.62 -5.65
CA GLN A 26 18.97 2.94 -6.77
C GLN A 26 17.44 2.91 -6.61
N VAL A 27 16.71 3.21 -7.68
CA VAL A 27 15.23 3.25 -7.67
C VAL A 27 14.66 1.84 -7.53
N LEU A 28 13.63 1.68 -6.68
CA LEU A 28 12.91 0.43 -6.54
C LEU A 28 12.23 0.03 -7.88
N GLY A 29 12.19 -1.27 -8.16
CA GLY A 29 11.73 -1.82 -9.44
C GLY A 29 12.84 -1.93 -10.49
N THR A 30 14.10 -1.58 -10.16
CA THR A 30 15.22 -1.64 -11.12
C THR A 30 16.34 -2.61 -10.72
N PHE A 31 16.21 -3.31 -9.60
CA PHE A 31 17.20 -4.29 -9.13
C PHE A 31 17.07 -5.63 -9.85
N GLY A 32 15.85 -6.14 -9.97
CA GLY A 32 15.55 -7.44 -10.54
C GLY A 32 15.59 -7.49 -12.07
N LYS A 33 15.13 -8.61 -12.61
CA LYS A 33 14.91 -8.79 -14.05
C LYS A 33 13.75 -7.94 -14.55
N PHE A 34 12.68 -7.86 -13.73
CA PHE A 34 11.49 -7.05 -13.97
C PHE A 34 11.10 -6.31 -12.69
N GLY A 35 10.49 -5.13 -12.85
CA GLY A 35 9.91 -4.36 -11.77
C GLY A 35 8.47 -3.94 -12.12
N VAL A 36 7.54 -4.14 -11.18
CA VAL A 36 6.12 -3.83 -11.36
C VAL A 36 5.79 -2.53 -10.66
N LEU A 37 5.21 -1.59 -11.38
CA LEU A 37 4.66 -0.34 -10.86
C LEU A 37 3.13 -0.36 -10.97
N SER A 38 2.44 0.23 -9.99
CA SER A 38 0.98 0.39 -10.01
C SER A 38 0.59 1.85 -10.16
N PHE A 39 -0.39 2.10 -11.01
CA PHE A 39 -1.04 3.41 -11.20
C PHE A 39 -2.54 3.33 -10.87
N ASN A 40 -2.89 2.45 -9.91
CA ASN A 40 -4.26 2.39 -9.40
C ASN A 40 -4.68 3.73 -8.75
N GLY A 41 -5.99 3.92 -8.51
CA GLY A 41 -6.56 5.18 -8.06
C GLY A 41 -5.95 5.79 -6.80
N ASN A 42 -5.42 4.95 -5.91
CA ASN A 42 -4.86 5.34 -4.62
C ASN A 42 -3.32 5.38 -4.57
N LYS A 43 -2.62 5.19 -5.69
CA LYS A 43 -1.15 5.16 -5.70
C LYS A 43 -0.55 6.57 -5.78
N MET A 44 0.78 6.67 -5.66
CA MET A 44 1.55 7.92 -5.67
C MET A 44 1.21 8.80 -6.90
N ILE A 45 1.05 8.19 -8.06
CA ILE A 45 0.43 8.73 -9.27
C ILE A 45 -0.61 7.74 -9.78
N THR A 46 -1.63 8.23 -10.46
CA THR A 46 -2.74 7.38 -10.91
C THR A 46 -3.07 7.56 -12.37
N THR A 47 -3.52 6.46 -13.00
CA THR A 47 -4.18 6.46 -14.31
C THR A 47 -5.61 5.90 -14.20
N SER A 48 -6.22 5.99 -13.00
CA SER A 48 -7.46 5.31 -12.61
C SER A 48 -7.27 3.80 -12.43
N GLY A 49 -6.63 3.14 -13.35
CA GLY A 49 -6.21 1.75 -13.31
C GLY A 49 -5.03 1.52 -14.25
N GLY A 50 -4.33 0.42 -14.08
CA GLY A 50 -3.15 0.07 -14.86
C GLY A 50 -1.86 0.17 -14.05
N GLY A 51 -0.74 0.06 -14.74
CA GLY A 51 0.60 0.06 -14.18
C GLY A 51 1.65 0.06 -15.28
N ALA A 52 2.88 -0.20 -14.89
CA ALA A 52 3.99 -0.37 -15.82
C ALA A 52 4.86 -1.56 -15.39
N LEU A 53 5.43 -2.24 -16.37
CA LEU A 53 6.46 -3.26 -16.18
C LEU A 53 7.79 -2.72 -16.68
N ILE A 54 8.73 -2.58 -15.76
CA ILE A 54 10.11 -2.20 -16.09
C ILE A 54 10.86 -3.45 -16.52
N CYS A 55 11.56 -3.37 -17.65
CA CYS A 55 12.47 -4.41 -18.14
C CYS A 55 13.76 -3.79 -18.67
N LYS A 56 14.83 -4.58 -18.73
CA LYS A 56 16.17 -4.09 -19.02
C LYS A 56 16.54 -4.07 -20.51
N ASP A 57 15.80 -4.80 -21.33
CA ASP A 57 16.12 -5.00 -22.75
C ASP A 57 14.90 -4.90 -23.65
N ALA A 58 15.16 -4.65 -24.93
CA ALA A 58 14.13 -4.47 -25.95
C ALA A 58 13.42 -5.78 -26.34
N GLU A 59 14.08 -6.91 -26.23
CA GLU A 59 13.51 -8.23 -26.53
C GLU A 59 12.42 -8.56 -25.53
N SER A 60 12.73 -8.49 -24.21
CA SER A 60 11.76 -8.65 -23.14
C SER A 60 10.59 -7.69 -23.28
N LYS A 61 10.85 -6.40 -23.56
CA LYS A 61 9.80 -5.41 -23.79
C LYS A 61 8.88 -5.80 -24.96
N ASN A 62 9.44 -6.25 -26.07
CA ASN A 62 8.65 -6.62 -27.24
C ASN A 62 7.78 -7.86 -26.96
N GLN A 63 8.33 -8.85 -26.27
CA GLN A 63 7.59 -10.05 -25.88
C GLN A 63 6.46 -9.74 -24.88
N ILE A 64 6.72 -8.90 -23.89
CA ILE A 64 5.70 -8.42 -22.93
C ILE A 64 4.57 -7.69 -23.68
N MET A 65 4.92 -6.79 -24.59
CA MET A 65 3.94 -6.05 -25.37
C MET A 65 3.11 -6.97 -26.26
N TRP A 66 3.71 -8.01 -26.85
CA TRP A 66 2.98 -8.99 -27.64
C TRP A 66 1.95 -9.74 -26.79
N TYR A 67 2.35 -10.26 -25.61
CA TYR A 67 1.40 -10.89 -24.69
C TYR A 67 0.31 -9.93 -24.17
N ALA A 68 0.67 -8.69 -23.84
CA ALA A 68 -0.25 -7.67 -23.36
C ALA A 68 -1.22 -7.14 -24.43
N THR A 69 -0.96 -7.47 -25.71
CA THR A 69 -1.82 -7.16 -26.85
C THR A 69 -2.41 -8.42 -27.49
N GLN A 70 -2.82 -9.36 -26.65
CA GLN A 70 -3.52 -10.60 -27.00
C GLN A 70 -2.67 -11.64 -27.73
N ALA A 71 -1.32 -11.56 -27.69
CA ALA A 71 -0.42 -12.42 -28.46
C ALA A 71 -0.82 -12.49 -29.96
N ARG A 72 -1.19 -11.33 -30.49
CA ARG A 72 -1.63 -11.23 -31.90
C ARG A 72 -0.45 -11.25 -32.85
N GLU A 73 -0.52 -12.12 -33.87
CA GLU A 73 0.45 -12.18 -34.96
C GLU A 73 0.33 -11.00 -35.93
N ALA A 74 1.43 -10.69 -36.62
CA ALA A 74 1.54 -9.53 -37.52
C ALA A 74 0.93 -9.79 -38.89
N TYR A 75 -0.29 -10.34 -38.95
CA TYR A 75 -1.06 -10.52 -40.18
C TYR A 75 -2.12 -9.44 -40.32
N PRO A 76 -2.63 -9.19 -41.56
CA PRO A 76 -3.74 -8.25 -41.77
C PRO A 76 -5.07 -8.75 -41.18
N TYR A 77 -5.15 -9.99 -40.79
CA TYR A 77 -6.26 -10.62 -40.07
C TYR A 77 -5.81 -11.08 -38.68
N TYR A 78 -6.77 -11.41 -37.82
CA TYR A 78 -6.47 -11.89 -36.45
C TYR A 78 -6.03 -13.36 -36.50
N GLN A 79 -4.80 -13.59 -36.04
CA GLN A 79 -4.25 -14.93 -35.82
C GLN A 79 -3.47 -14.92 -34.51
N HIS A 80 -3.57 -16.02 -33.76
CA HIS A 80 -2.95 -16.20 -32.47
C HIS A 80 -2.33 -17.59 -32.39
N GLU A 81 -1.02 -17.67 -32.17
CA GLU A 81 -0.30 -18.94 -31.95
C GLU A 81 -0.11 -19.22 -30.45
N ALA A 82 -0.37 -18.22 -29.61
CA ALA A 82 -0.35 -18.33 -28.14
C ALA A 82 -1.51 -17.57 -27.51
N ILE A 83 -1.78 -17.89 -26.24
CA ILE A 83 -2.78 -17.17 -25.46
C ILE A 83 -2.14 -15.91 -24.88
N GLY A 84 -2.75 -14.77 -25.16
CA GLY A 84 -2.41 -13.47 -24.56
C GLY A 84 -3.67 -12.76 -24.06
N TYR A 85 -3.47 -11.60 -23.44
CA TYR A 85 -4.56 -10.85 -22.81
C TYR A 85 -4.55 -9.39 -23.25
N ASN A 86 -5.69 -8.72 -23.11
CA ASN A 86 -5.77 -7.28 -23.33
C ASN A 86 -5.37 -6.54 -22.06
N TYR A 87 -4.08 -6.43 -21.82
CA TYR A 87 -3.49 -5.77 -20.63
C TYR A 87 -2.82 -4.43 -20.94
N ARG A 88 -2.85 -4.01 -22.22
CA ARG A 88 -2.28 -2.73 -22.59
C ARG A 88 -3.15 -1.58 -22.07
N MET A 89 -2.49 -0.60 -21.44
CA MET A 89 -3.15 0.63 -21.00
C MET A 89 -3.79 1.36 -22.19
N SER A 90 -5.02 1.86 -22.00
CA SER A 90 -5.70 2.68 -23.00
C SER A 90 -5.02 4.04 -23.20
N ASN A 91 -5.24 4.67 -24.34
CA ASN A 91 -4.69 6.01 -24.63
C ASN A 91 -5.21 7.07 -23.63
N ILE A 92 -6.45 6.93 -23.13
CA ILE A 92 -7.02 7.82 -22.13
C ILE A 92 -6.24 7.71 -20.82
N CYS A 93 -6.07 6.49 -20.30
CA CYS A 93 -5.29 6.24 -19.09
C CYS A 93 -3.83 6.68 -19.25
N ALA A 94 -3.21 6.40 -20.42
CA ALA A 94 -1.86 6.84 -20.71
C ALA A 94 -1.73 8.37 -20.77
N GLY A 95 -2.74 9.07 -21.28
CA GLY A 95 -2.82 10.54 -21.28
C GLY A 95 -2.87 11.10 -19.87
N ILE A 96 -3.70 10.50 -18.97
CA ILE A 96 -3.74 10.86 -17.55
C ILE A 96 -2.36 10.62 -16.92
N GLY A 97 -1.74 9.46 -17.18
CA GLY A 97 -0.41 9.14 -16.65
C GLY A 97 0.67 10.13 -17.05
N ARG A 98 0.65 10.60 -18.30
CA ARG A 98 1.57 11.65 -18.78
C ARG A 98 1.39 12.96 -17.97
N GLY A 99 0.15 13.36 -17.70
CA GLY A 99 -0.15 14.51 -16.85
C GLY A 99 0.33 14.29 -15.41
N GLN A 100 0.05 13.12 -14.83
CA GLN A 100 0.49 12.77 -13.48
C GLN A 100 2.02 12.73 -13.33
N MET A 101 2.76 12.28 -14.34
CA MET A 101 4.23 12.30 -14.33
C MET A 101 4.81 13.71 -14.20
N THR A 102 4.13 14.75 -14.69
CA THR A 102 4.62 16.12 -14.55
C THR A 102 4.59 16.65 -13.12
N VAL A 103 3.85 16.00 -12.23
CA VAL A 103 3.72 16.39 -10.81
C VAL A 103 4.24 15.30 -9.85
N ALA A 104 4.82 14.21 -10.37
CA ALA A 104 5.26 13.09 -9.58
C ALA A 104 6.26 13.48 -8.47
N ASP A 105 7.29 14.26 -8.80
CA ASP A 105 8.28 14.72 -7.81
C ASP A 105 7.64 15.60 -6.73
N LYS A 106 6.67 16.44 -7.13
CA LYS A 106 5.91 17.26 -6.18
C LYS A 106 5.08 16.41 -5.23
N HIS A 107 4.43 15.35 -5.73
CA HIS A 107 3.67 14.43 -4.88
C HIS A 107 4.59 13.69 -3.90
N ILE A 108 5.73 13.17 -4.35
CA ILE A 108 6.71 12.50 -3.48
C ILE A 108 7.22 13.47 -2.39
N ALA A 109 7.57 14.69 -2.78
CA ALA A 109 8.02 15.71 -1.81
C ALA A 109 6.93 16.05 -0.79
N HIS A 110 5.66 16.14 -1.23
CA HIS A 110 4.53 16.37 -0.35
C HIS A 110 4.32 15.22 0.66
N HIS A 111 4.36 13.97 0.21
CA HIS A 111 4.23 12.81 1.13
C HIS A 111 5.36 12.78 2.17
N ARG A 112 6.59 13.11 1.77
CA ARG A 112 7.73 13.25 2.70
C ARG A 112 7.51 14.40 3.71
N HIS A 113 6.95 15.51 3.28
CA HIS A 113 6.59 16.63 4.16
C HIS A 113 5.52 16.21 5.17
N VAL A 114 4.45 15.55 4.73
CA VAL A 114 3.38 15.03 5.61
C VAL A 114 3.93 14.05 6.64
N GLN A 115 4.81 13.12 6.22
CA GLN A 115 5.49 12.20 7.13
C GLN A 115 6.33 12.95 8.19
N ALA A 116 7.09 13.96 7.77
CA ALA A 116 7.89 14.77 8.69
C ALA A 116 7.03 15.55 9.67
N LEU A 117 5.88 16.06 9.22
CA LEU A 117 4.93 16.78 10.08
C LEU A 117 4.28 15.85 11.11
N TYR A 118 3.83 14.64 10.70
CA TYR A 118 3.37 13.62 11.65
C TYR A 118 4.45 13.28 12.67
N LYS A 119 5.70 13.12 12.24
CA LYS A 119 6.82 12.83 13.13
C LYS A 119 6.97 13.89 14.21
N GLU A 120 6.94 15.16 13.83
CA GLU A 120 7.06 16.27 14.78
C GLU A 120 5.89 16.33 15.76
N LEU A 121 4.67 16.13 15.28
CA LEU A 121 3.46 16.26 16.09
C LEU A 121 3.16 15.05 17.00
N LEU A 122 3.65 13.86 16.62
CA LEU A 122 3.44 12.62 17.38
C LEU A 122 4.60 12.26 18.31
N LYS A 123 5.75 12.93 18.24
CA LYS A 123 6.96 12.58 19.00
C LYS A 123 6.76 12.48 20.51
N ASP A 124 5.86 13.31 21.06
CA ASP A 124 5.57 13.38 22.50
C ASP A 124 4.24 12.69 22.87
N VAL A 125 3.63 11.93 21.95
CA VAL A 125 2.40 11.19 22.21
C VAL A 125 2.77 9.79 22.69
N GLU A 126 2.76 9.60 24.01
CA GLU A 126 3.13 8.35 24.64
C GLU A 126 2.32 7.17 24.07
N GLY A 127 2.99 6.09 23.71
CA GLY A 127 2.38 4.88 23.17
C GLY A 127 1.96 4.94 21.71
N VAL A 128 2.19 6.05 21.00
CA VAL A 128 2.02 6.15 19.55
C VAL A 128 3.39 6.28 18.91
N LEU A 129 3.74 5.34 18.03
CA LEU A 129 5.04 5.34 17.35
C LEU A 129 4.83 5.43 15.84
N LEU A 130 5.37 6.48 15.23
CA LEU A 130 5.39 6.63 13.78
C LEU A 130 6.46 5.71 13.18
N HIS A 131 6.13 4.97 12.13
CA HIS A 131 7.08 4.14 11.40
C HIS A 131 7.99 5.00 10.53
N GLU A 132 9.29 4.79 10.65
CA GLU A 132 10.32 5.52 9.91
C GLU A 132 11.18 4.57 9.07
N ALA A 133 11.92 5.12 8.12
CA ALA A 133 12.94 4.36 7.42
C ALA A 133 14.03 3.90 8.40
N PRO A 134 14.47 2.64 8.33
CA PRO A 134 15.40 2.06 9.31
C PRO A 134 16.83 2.63 9.24
N SER A 135 17.21 3.23 8.11
CA SER A 135 18.49 3.92 7.94
C SER A 135 18.46 4.87 6.75
N ALA A 136 19.50 5.68 6.58
CA ALA A 136 19.67 6.59 5.44
C ALA A 136 19.81 5.88 4.08
N ASP A 137 20.02 4.56 4.06
CA ASP A 137 20.02 3.77 2.84
C ASP A 137 18.63 3.68 2.18
N TYR A 138 17.55 3.92 2.95
CA TYR A 138 16.17 3.81 2.52
C TYR A 138 15.56 5.20 2.32
N ASP A 139 15.49 5.65 1.08
CA ASP A 139 14.83 6.89 0.70
C ASP A 139 13.37 6.58 0.30
N SER A 140 12.47 6.57 1.28
CA SER A 140 11.06 6.24 1.08
C SER A 140 10.29 7.38 0.43
N ASN A 141 9.31 7.03 -0.39
CA ASN A 141 8.30 7.96 -0.89
C ASN A 141 7.22 8.29 0.16
N PHE A 142 7.13 7.50 1.25
CA PHE A 142 6.10 7.58 2.28
C PHE A 142 4.68 7.65 1.69
N TRP A 143 4.39 6.80 0.70
CA TRP A 143 3.04 6.69 0.13
C TRP A 143 1.94 6.62 1.21
N LEU A 144 2.23 5.97 2.32
CA LEU A 144 1.40 5.96 3.52
C LEU A 144 2.25 6.34 4.74
N CYS A 145 1.65 7.12 5.65
CA CYS A 145 2.17 7.35 6.99
C CYS A 145 1.57 6.31 7.92
N THR A 146 2.41 5.51 8.58
CA THR A 146 1.93 4.43 9.45
C THR A 146 2.36 4.65 10.90
N ILE A 147 1.45 4.33 11.82
CA ILE A 147 1.72 4.34 13.25
C ILE A 147 1.51 2.96 13.85
N THR A 148 2.15 2.71 14.97
CA THR A 148 1.85 1.56 15.83
C THR A 148 1.40 2.06 17.20
N LEU A 149 0.47 1.31 17.81
CA LEU A 149 -0.14 1.62 19.10
C LEU A 149 0.43 0.69 20.18
N GLY A 150 1.05 1.26 21.19
CA GLY A 150 1.61 0.53 22.31
C GLY A 150 0.54 -0.22 23.12
N SER A 151 0.94 -1.31 23.76
CA SER A 151 0.03 -2.15 24.55
C SER A 151 -0.53 -1.48 25.81
N SER A 152 0.14 -0.44 26.31
CA SER A 152 -0.32 0.34 27.46
C SER A 152 -1.39 1.37 27.12
N LEU A 153 -1.55 1.71 25.85
CA LEU A 153 -2.58 2.66 25.42
C LEU A 153 -3.99 2.16 25.74
N ARG A 154 -4.85 3.12 26.05
CA ARG A 154 -6.29 2.94 26.13
C ARG A 154 -6.96 3.94 25.22
N ILE A 155 -7.83 3.46 24.33
CA ILE A 155 -8.54 4.29 23.37
C ILE A 155 -10.03 4.33 23.75
N LYS A 156 -10.64 5.49 23.67
CA LYS A 156 -12.09 5.66 23.91
C LYS A 156 -12.91 4.71 23.05
N GLY A 157 -13.83 3.98 23.67
CA GLY A 157 -14.67 3.00 22.98
C GLY A 157 -14.02 1.63 22.78
N GLN A 158 -12.82 1.40 23.31
CA GLN A 158 -12.10 0.11 23.21
C GLN A 158 -12.94 -1.08 23.70
N GLU A 159 -13.76 -0.89 24.72
CA GLU A 159 -14.66 -1.91 25.28
C GLU A 159 -15.76 -2.32 24.29
N ASN A 160 -16.00 -1.52 23.24
CA ASN A 160 -16.99 -1.78 22.19
C ASN A 160 -16.35 -2.22 20.87
N ALA A 161 -15.00 -2.34 20.84
CA ALA A 161 -14.30 -2.81 19.65
C ALA A 161 -14.90 -4.13 19.16
N TYR A 162 -15.16 -4.20 17.86
CA TYR A 162 -15.77 -5.36 17.18
C TYR A 162 -17.23 -5.70 17.52
N LYS A 163 -17.92 -4.97 18.43
CA LYS A 163 -19.35 -5.20 18.67
C LYS A 163 -20.20 -4.71 17.50
N ASP A 164 -19.83 -3.56 16.93
CA ASP A 164 -20.51 -2.95 15.78
C ASP A 164 -19.50 -2.69 14.65
N ILE A 165 -19.18 -3.72 13.89
CA ILE A 165 -18.26 -3.56 12.76
C ILE A 165 -18.94 -2.79 11.65
N VAL A 166 -18.53 -1.55 11.46
CA VAL A 166 -18.87 -0.80 10.26
C VAL A 166 -18.09 -1.40 9.10
N LYS A 167 -18.76 -2.21 8.28
CA LYS A 167 -18.19 -2.76 7.06
C LYS A 167 -17.97 -1.62 6.09
N THR A 168 -16.72 -1.32 5.81
CA THR A 168 -16.39 -0.37 4.75
C THR A 168 -16.66 -1.05 3.42
N ALA A 169 -17.55 -0.50 2.60
CA ALA A 169 -17.74 -0.95 1.24
C ALA A 169 -16.44 -0.66 0.48
N VAL A 170 -15.68 -1.69 0.14
CA VAL A 170 -14.51 -1.56 -0.71
C VAL A 170 -14.98 -1.59 -2.15
N GLY A 171 -14.75 -0.48 -2.87
CA GLY A 171 -14.85 -0.46 -4.33
C GLY A 171 -16.25 -0.42 -4.92
N GLY A 172 -17.14 0.45 -4.45
CA GLY A 172 -18.32 0.94 -5.23
C GLY A 172 -19.28 -0.08 -5.87
N ALA A 173 -18.97 -1.35 -5.83
CA ALA A 173 -19.87 -2.41 -6.25
C ALA A 173 -20.67 -2.85 -5.04
N ALA A 174 -21.99 -2.87 -5.15
CA ALA A 174 -22.90 -3.57 -4.25
C ALA A 174 -22.64 -5.08 -4.33
N GLY A 175 -21.40 -5.50 -3.99
CA GLY A 175 -21.04 -6.90 -3.85
C GLY A 175 -21.71 -7.47 -2.60
N VAL A 176 -22.07 -8.73 -2.62
CA VAL A 176 -22.53 -9.46 -1.44
C VAL A 176 -21.42 -9.38 -0.39
N ILE A 177 -21.64 -8.55 0.64
CA ILE A 177 -20.73 -8.51 1.79
C ILE A 177 -21.04 -9.75 2.59
N HIS A 178 -20.19 -10.78 2.48
CA HIS A 178 -20.23 -11.88 3.41
C HIS A 178 -19.92 -11.34 4.80
N ALA A 179 -20.89 -11.44 5.70
CA ALA A 179 -20.67 -11.15 7.11
C ALA A 179 -19.73 -12.23 7.64
N VAL A 180 -18.45 -11.93 7.70
CA VAL A 180 -17.52 -12.75 8.46
C VAL A 180 -17.69 -12.35 9.92
N ASP A 181 -17.96 -13.31 10.77
CA ASP A 181 -17.89 -13.13 12.21
C ASP A 181 -16.42 -12.90 12.58
N CYS A 182 -16.09 -11.66 12.97
CA CYS A 182 -14.71 -11.31 13.32
C CYS A 182 -14.22 -12.05 14.57
N ALA A 183 -15.12 -12.57 15.38
CA ALA A 183 -14.77 -13.40 16.54
C ALA A 183 -14.10 -14.72 16.14
N THR A 184 -14.21 -15.14 14.88
CA THR A 184 -13.63 -16.41 14.38
C THR A 184 -12.30 -16.22 13.67
N THR A 185 -11.77 -14.99 13.54
CA THR A 185 -10.48 -14.77 12.88
C THR A 185 -9.33 -14.93 13.86
N ASP A 186 -8.36 -15.76 13.54
CA ASP A 186 -7.16 -16.03 14.36
C ASP A 186 -6.14 -14.88 14.35
N CYS A 187 -6.30 -13.92 13.44
CA CYS A 187 -5.43 -12.75 13.29
C CYS A 187 -6.24 -11.53 12.84
N GLN A 188 -6.37 -10.55 13.73
CA GLN A 188 -7.06 -9.28 13.49
C GLN A 188 -6.34 -8.14 14.23
N PRO A 189 -6.57 -6.87 13.87
CA PRO A 189 -6.10 -5.73 14.67
C PRO A 189 -6.60 -5.84 16.11
N ASN A 190 -5.85 -5.28 17.06
CA ASN A 190 -6.29 -5.28 18.46
C ASN A 190 -7.40 -4.23 18.69
N GLU A 191 -7.98 -4.25 19.90
CA GLU A 191 -9.10 -3.37 20.27
C GLU A 191 -8.72 -1.88 20.20
N ASN A 192 -7.46 -1.52 20.44
CA ASN A 192 -6.99 -0.14 20.34
C ASN A 192 -7.01 0.35 18.90
N VAL A 193 -6.55 -0.45 17.94
CA VAL A 193 -6.56 -0.11 16.52
C VAL A 193 -8.00 0.04 16.02
N GLU A 194 -8.89 -0.90 16.37
CA GLU A 194 -10.29 -0.83 15.96
C GLU A 194 -11.03 0.34 16.59
N ALA A 195 -10.81 0.61 17.88
CA ALA A 195 -11.41 1.75 18.56
C ALA A 195 -10.93 3.08 17.97
N LEU A 196 -9.63 3.23 17.70
CA LEU A 196 -9.10 4.43 17.07
C LEU A 196 -9.65 4.61 15.66
N ARG A 197 -9.74 3.53 14.86
CA ARG A 197 -10.34 3.56 13.53
C ARG A 197 -11.81 4.04 13.59
N ALA A 198 -12.59 3.51 14.51
CA ALA A 198 -13.99 3.90 14.68
C ALA A 198 -14.12 5.35 15.15
N PHE A 199 -13.28 5.78 16.09
CA PHE A 199 -13.24 7.16 16.57
C PHE A 199 -12.91 8.15 15.42
N MET A 200 -11.87 7.85 14.65
CA MET A 200 -11.44 8.66 13.49
C MET A 200 -12.55 8.73 12.44
N LEU A 201 -13.23 7.60 12.14
CA LEU A 201 -14.36 7.57 11.21
C LEU A 201 -15.51 8.48 11.68
N GLY A 202 -15.81 8.52 12.99
CA GLY A 202 -16.76 9.45 13.59
C GLY A 202 -16.38 10.93 13.41
N LYS A 203 -15.11 11.21 13.27
CA LYS A 203 -14.54 12.54 12.95
C LYS A 203 -14.39 12.79 11.44
N LYS A 204 -14.91 11.89 10.58
CA LYS A 204 -14.79 11.91 9.12
C LYS A 204 -13.36 11.77 8.60
N ILE A 205 -12.51 11.09 9.34
CA ILE A 205 -11.14 10.75 8.98
C ILE A 205 -11.09 9.27 8.63
N GLU A 206 -10.69 8.94 7.41
CA GLU A 206 -10.48 7.56 6.99
C GLU A 206 -9.07 7.11 7.36
N ALA A 207 -8.96 6.27 8.39
CA ALA A 207 -7.74 5.57 8.76
C ALA A 207 -7.99 4.06 8.68
N ARG A 208 -6.97 3.28 8.33
CA ARG A 208 -7.10 1.83 8.11
C ARG A 208 -6.01 1.07 8.85
N PRO A 209 -6.30 -0.14 9.38
CA PRO A 209 -5.24 -1.03 9.81
C PRO A 209 -4.25 -1.28 8.69
N VAL A 210 -3.00 -1.56 9.02
CA VAL A 210 -2.01 -2.08 8.06
C VAL A 210 -2.46 -3.42 7.50
N TRP A 211 -1.79 -3.95 6.46
CA TRP A 211 -2.24 -5.16 5.76
C TRP A 211 -2.14 -6.42 6.61
N LYS A 212 -3.20 -7.22 6.57
CA LYS A 212 -3.19 -8.58 7.10
C LYS A 212 -2.12 -9.39 6.36
N PRO A 213 -1.20 -10.08 7.08
CA PRO A 213 -0.13 -10.85 6.43
C PRO A 213 -0.66 -11.92 5.48
N MET A 214 0.04 -12.15 4.36
CA MET A 214 -0.39 -13.06 3.31
C MET A 214 -0.60 -14.50 3.82
N HIS A 215 0.27 -15.00 4.69
CA HIS A 215 0.13 -16.34 5.30
C HIS A 215 -1.06 -16.44 6.27
N LYS A 216 -1.68 -15.33 6.65
CA LYS A 216 -2.92 -15.27 7.44
C LYS A 216 -4.17 -15.04 6.59
N GLN A 217 -4.03 -14.88 5.28
CA GLN A 217 -5.17 -14.83 4.38
C GLN A 217 -5.75 -16.25 4.20
N PRO A 218 -7.06 -16.46 4.38
CA PRO A 218 -7.66 -17.79 4.31
C PRO A 218 -7.34 -18.56 3.01
N VAL A 219 -7.19 -17.84 1.90
CA VAL A 219 -6.86 -18.42 0.59
C VAL A 219 -5.46 -19.05 0.53
N TYR A 220 -4.54 -18.63 1.43
CA TYR A 220 -3.16 -19.10 1.48
C TYR A 220 -2.85 -19.96 2.72
N LYS A 221 -3.89 -20.42 3.44
CA LYS A 221 -3.73 -21.19 4.70
C LYS A 221 -2.83 -22.43 4.57
N ASP A 222 -2.83 -23.06 3.39
CA ASP A 222 -2.07 -24.27 3.09
C ASP A 222 -0.79 -23.99 2.26
N ALA A 223 -0.47 -22.71 2.02
CA ALA A 223 0.74 -22.35 1.28
C ALA A 223 1.99 -22.43 2.17
N PRO A 224 3.16 -22.83 1.60
CA PRO A 224 4.42 -22.76 2.33
C PRO A 224 4.71 -21.34 2.84
N ALA A 225 5.13 -21.22 4.11
CA ALA A 225 5.43 -19.94 4.72
C ALA A 225 6.69 -20.01 5.58
N TYR A 226 7.55 -18.99 5.47
CA TYR A 226 8.72 -18.78 6.31
C TYR A 226 8.49 -17.52 7.12
N ILE A 227 8.09 -17.68 8.38
CA ILE A 227 7.59 -16.60 9.22
C ILE A 227 8.36 -16.49 10.54
N ASN A 228 8.44 -15.27 11.08
CA ASN A 228 9.05 -14.99 12.38
C ASN A 228 8.10 -14.22 13.32
N GLY A 229 6.82 -14.04 12.94
CA GLY A 229 5.79 -13.36 13.74
C GLY A 229 5.79 -11.83 13.67
N VAL A 230 6.79 -11.19 13.05
CA VAL A 230 6.90 -9.72 13.00
C VAL A 230 5.73 -9.08 12.26
N SER A 231 5.37 -9.59 11.08
CA SER A 231 4.27 -9.03 10.29
C SER A 231 2.91 -9.17 10.99
N GLU A 232 2.68 -10.26 11.71
CA GLU A 232 1.48 -10.45 12.52
C GLU A 232 1.44 -9.46 13.69
N ALA A 233 2.58 -9.27 14.36
CA ALA A 233 2.70 -8.33 15.47
C ALA A 233 2.41 -6.90 15.00
N ILE A 234 2.98 -6.47 13.88
CA ILE A 234 2.75 -5.15 13.30
C ILE A 234 1.28 -5.00 12.87
N PHE A 235 0.68 -6.02 12.22
CA PHE A 235 -0.73 -5.97 11.83
C PHE A 235 -1.67 -5.77 13.02
N LYS A 236 -1.37 -6.39 14.17
CA LYS A 236 -2.19 -6.25 15.37
C LYS A 236 -2.24 -4.83 15.95
N ILE A 237 -1.20 -4.05 15.75
CA ILE A 237 -1.05 -2.74 16.40
C ILE A 237 -0.89 -1.58 15.42
N GLY A 238 -0.84 -1.87 14.11
CA GLY A 238 -0.50 -0.90 13.07
C GLY A 238 -1.70 -0.26 12.40
N MET A 239 -1.59 1.03 12.10
CA MET A 239 -2.61 1.81 11.41
C MET A 239 -1.97 2.76 10.40
N CYS A 240 -2.61 2.90 9.24
CA CYS A 240 -2.28 3.90 8.22
C CYS A 240 -3.09 5.18 8.46
N LEU A 241 -2.40 6.31 8.45
CA LEU A 241 -2.98 7.65 8.51
C LEU A 241 -3.10 8.26 7.11
N PRO A 242 -4.01 9.24 6.91
CA PRO A 242 -4.10 9.96 5.65
C PRO A 242 -2.77 10.61 5.26
N ALA A 243 -2.33 10.45 4.02
CA ALA A 243 -1.06 10.96 3.50
C ALA A 243 -1.15 11.37 2.01
N GLY A 244 -2.34 11.43 1.45
CA GLY A 244 -2.55 11.72 0.02
C GLY A 244 -2.10 13.14 -0.38
N PRO A 245 -1.97 13.43 -1.69
CA PRO A 245 -1.46 14.71 -2.20
C PRO A 245 -2.37 15.93 -1.90
N TRP A 246 -3.57 15.68 -1.38
CA TRP A 246 -4.54 16.70 -0.99
C TRP A 246 -4.62 16.92 0.52
N VAL A 247 -3.87 16.15 1.31
CA VAL A 247 -3.81 16.31 2.78
C VAL A 247 -3.00 17.58 3.08
N THR A 248 -3.63 18.57 3.67
CA THR A 248 -2.98 19.83 4.06
C THR A 248 -2.31 19.73 5.43
N ASP A 249 -1.48 20.70 5.78
CA ASP A 249 -0.89 20.75 7.13
C ASP A 249 -1.98 20.88 8.20
N GLU A 250 -3.03 21.64 7.95
CA GLU A 250 -4.20 21.78 8.83
C GLU A 250 -4.93 20.45 9.03
N ASP A 251 -5.05 19.64 7.98
CA ASP A 251 -5.61 18.29 8.10
C ASP A 251 -4.73 17.42 9.01
N VAL A 252 -3.41 17.48 8.86
CA VAL A 252 -2.48 16.73 9.72
C VAL A 252 -2.60 17.17 11.17
N TYR A 253 -2.66 18.49 11.44
CA TYR A 253 -2.90 18.98 12.81
C TYR A 253 -4.22 18.46 13.36
N TYR A 254 -5.30 18.54 12.60
CA TYR A 254 -6.61 18.03 13.02
C TYR A 254 -6.58 16.51 13.29
N ILE A 255 -5.94 15.72 12.43
CA ILE A 255 -5.81 14.27 12.60
C ILE A 255 -5.06 13.95 13.89
N VAL A 256 -3.95 14.61 14.16
CA VAL A 256 -3.15 14.39 15.37
C VAL A 256 -3.90 14.80 16.64
N GLU A 257 -4.63 15.91 16.62
CA GLU A 257 -5.49 16.29 17.75
C GLU A 257 -6.61 15.26 18.00
N CYS A 258 -7.20 14.70 16.94
CA CYS A 258 -8.17 13.61 17.09
C CYS A 258 -7.53 12.34 17.68
N ILE A 259 -6.30 12.00 17.32
CA ILE A 259 -5.57 10.88 17.93
C ILE A 259 -5.36 11.14 19.44
N LYS A 260 -4.88 12.33 19.82
CA LYS A 260 -4.69 12.73 21.21
C LYS A 260 -6.01 12.73 21.99
N GLU A 261 -7.09 13.22 21.38
CA GLU A 261 -8.43 13.20 21.99
C GLU A 261 -8.94 11.77 22.22
N ALA A 262 -8.61 10.82 21.33
CA ALA A 262 -9.04 9.42 21.44
C ALA A 262 -8.36 8.68 22.61
N ILE A 263 -7.16 9.09 23.00
CA ILE A 263 -6.39 8.45 24.08
C ILE A 263 -7.02 8.79 25.43
N VAL A 264 -7.27 7.75 26.24
CA VAL A 264 -7.73 7.90 27.62
C VAL A 264 -6.51 8.15 28.50
N LYS A 265 -6.54 9.27 29.23
CA LYS A 265 -5.50 9.64 30.21
C LYS A 265 -5.63 8.85 31.49
#